data_b7f23030fcee42c54d65811393ea1df4
#
_entry.id   b7f23030fcee42c54d65811393ea1df4
#
_cell.length_a   1.000
_cell.length_b   1.000
_cell.length_c   1.000
_cell.angle_alpha   90.00
_cell.angle_beta   90.00
_cell.angle_gamma   90.00
#
_symmetry.space_group_name_H-M   'P 1'
#
loop_
_entity.id
_entity.type
_entity.pdbx_description
1 polymer ?
#
loop_
_entity_poly.entity_id
_entity_poly.type
_entity_poly.pdbx_seq_one_letter_code
_entity_poly.pdbx_strand_id
1 'polypeptide(L)'
;MTDKLLTDWSTASLGKSTAAADKRTVFYVQPMIAHYRMEVVESLNRLFSVKLFASSAGVESNGFSRENPTCEEFVETHISHVFSPGINMQREVVGRIVRERPAAVLIFADIRYLSLWLALMAGRAMSIPVLIHGQGLYRHEEDVGLIRGLCYRIAVALSTQYICYTDASKRSLESVGCPSGKLIVADNSLTVEHTVDPAEKTGKETGILFLGRLRDDSNVGALIEAVGRLRSEDHQITLHLVGGGKHGAQLKRLYGERDYVVWYGPVFDESRIAAISRQCRIGCYPGAAGLSVVHMFGLSLPPLVHDEMQRHMGPEPGYVEEGSTGFFYPREGGVEALANTLRRVWTMPPDTMRAAAAAAHSKYQQLNSPTLGRKLAEIVRASLKP
;
A
#
# COMPACT_ATOMS: atom_id res chain seq x y z
N MET A 1 25.30 -20.04 1.86
CA MET A 1 25.38 -19.76 0.40
C MET A 1 24.06 -19.25 -0.16
N THR A 2 23.07 -18.98 0.67
CA THR A 2 21.70 -18.54 0.34
C THR A 2 21.47 -17.04 0.52
N ASP A 3 22.40 -16.30 1.13
CA ASP A 3 22.18 -14.88 1.51
C ASP A 3 22.47 -13.84 0.42
N LYS A 4 23.05 -14.25 -0.71
CA LYS A 4 23.48 -13.33 -1.78
C LYS A 4 22.48 -13.19 -2.95
N LEU A 5 21.41 -13.98 -2.97
CA LEU A 5 20.51 -14.06 -4.14
C LEU A 5 19.25 -13.19 -4.05
N LEU A 6 18.96 -12.57 -2.90
CA LEU A 6 17.64 -11.92 -2.68
C LEU A 6 17.69 -10.46 -2.25
N THR A 7 18.87 -9.82 -2.14
CA THR A 7 18.96 -8.43 -1.67
C THR A 7 19.35 -7.40 -2.72
N ASP A 8 19.69 -7.82 -3.94
CA ASP A 8 20.12 -6.88 -4.99
C ASP A 8 19.28 -7.03 -6.27
N TRP A 9 18.08 -6.42 -6.23
CA TRP A 9 17.22 -6.31 -7.41
C TRP A 9 17.80 -5.37 -8.48
N SER A 10 18.86 -4.60 -8.16
CA SER A 10 19.40 -3.56 -9.03
C SER A 10 20.30 -4.07 -10.14
N THR A 11 20.83 -5.30 -10.05
CA THR A 11 21.84 -5.82 -11.00
C THR A 11 21.48 -7.12 -11.70
N ALA A 12 20.36 -7.77 -11.35
CA ALA A 12 19.91 -8.90 -12.13
C ALA A 12 19.39 -8.38 -13.48
N SER A 13 20.22 -8.48 -14.53
CA SER A 13 19.74 -8.42 -15.92
C SER A 13 18.61 -9.43 -16.07
N LEU A 14 17.38 -8.98 -15.86
CA LEU A 14 16.18 -9.74 -16.17
C LEU A 14 16.13 -9.87 -17.70
N GLY A 15 16.92 -10.80 -18.22
CA GLY A 15 16.72 -11.33 -19.55
C GLY A 15 15.25 -11.66 -19.67
N LYS A 16 14.67 -11.42 -20.85
CA LYS A 16 13.31 -11.85 -21.20
C LYS A 16 13.20 -13.35 -20.95
N SER A 17 13.00 -13.74 -19.68
CA SER A 17 12.75 -15.13 -19.32
C SER A 17 11.35 -15.46 -19.79
N THR A 18 11.24 -16.05 -20.94
CA THR A 18 10.13 -16.90 -21.35
C THR A 18 10.21 -18.21 -20.56
N ALA A 19 10.29 -18.12 -19.24
CA ALA A 19 10.16 -19.31 -18.40
C ALA A 19 8.77 -19.88 -18.64
N ALA A 20 8.70 -21.14 -19.05
CA ALA A 20 7.42 -21.83 -19.20
C ALA A 20 6.62 -21.68 -17.91
N ALA A 21 5.35 -21.34 -18.03
CA ALA A 21 4.47 -21.18 -16.89
C ALA A 21 4.48 -22.45 -16.05
N ASP A 22 4.76 -22.34 -14.76
CA ASP A 22 4.69 -23.46 -13.82
C ASP A 22 3.20 -23.71 -13.54
N LYS A 23 2.66 -24.79 -14.06
CA LYS A 23 1.25 -25.15 -13.92
C LYS A 23 0.85 -25.55 -12.49
N ARG A 24 1.79 -25.49 -11.52
CA ARG A 24 1.47 -25.79 -10.12
C ARG A 24 0.48 -24.79 -9.55
N THR A 25 -0.49 -25.29 -8.80
CA THR A 25 -1.52 -24.47 -8.18
C THR A 25 -0.96 -23.71 -6.95
N VAL A 26 -1.18 -22.41 -6.91
CA VAL A 26 -0.83 -21.53 -5.78
C VAL A 26 -2.10 -20.88 -5.25
N PHE A 27 -2.28 -20.91 -3.93
CA PHE A 27 -3.37 -20.21 -3.26
C PHE A 27 -2.90 -18.81 -2.87
N TYR A 28 -3.62 -17.79 -3.35
CA TYR A 28 -3.45 -16.41 -2.92
C TYR A 28 -4.64 -16.02 -2.04
N VAL A 29 -4.38 -15.74 -0.76
CA VAL A 29 -5.42 -15.54 0.25
C VAL A 29 -5.37 -14.10 0.76
N GLN A 30 -6.46 -13.37 0.56
CA GLN A 30 -6.64 -11.99 1.00
C GLN A 30 -7.98 -11.86 1.74
N PRO A 31 -8.11 -10.93 2.71
CA PRO A 31 -9.42 -10.69 3.33
C PRO A 31 -10.41 -10.09 2.34
N MET A 32 -9.91 -9.20 1.49
CA MET A 32 -10.62 -8.53 0.41
C MET A 32 -9.62 -8.17 -0.67
N ILE A 33 -10.03 -8.17 -1.94
CA ILE A 33 -9.17 -7.75 -3.04
C ILE A 33 -9.58 -6.37 -3.55
N ALA A 34 -8.65 -5.42 -3.50
CA ALA A 34 -8.83 -4.11 -4.09
C ALA A 34 -8.29 -4.09 -5.53
N HIS A 35 -8.88 -3.25 -6.39
CA HIS A 35 -8.51 -3.12 -7.81
C HIS A 35 -6.99 -2.97 -8.01
N TYR A 36 -6.33 -2.14 -7.22
CA TYR A 36 -4.87 -1.92 -7.31
C TYR A 36 -4.01 -3.16 -6.95
N ARG A 37 -4.61 -4.27 -6.53
CA ARG A 37 -3.95 -5.56 -6.29
C ARG A 37 -4.12 -6.56 -7.45
N MET A 38 -4.85 -6.19 -8.51
CA MET A 38 -5.03 -7.06 -9.68
C MET A 38 -3.70 -7.39 -10.32
N GLU A 39 -2.75 -6.45 -10.38
CA GLU A 39 -1.40 -6.69 -10.89
C GLU A 39 -0.69 -7.85 -10.16
N VAL A 40 -0.91 -8.00 -8.85
CA VAL A 40 -0.34 -9.13 -8.09
C VAL A 40 -0.95 -10.45 -8.54
N VAL A 41 -2.28 -10.49 -8.73
CA VAL A 41 -2.97 -11.69 -9.22
C VAL A 41 -2.47 -12.07 -10.62
N GLU A 42 -2.38 -11.10 -11.51
CA GLU A 42 -1.90 -11.31 -12.88
C GLU A 42 -0.44 -11.80 -12.91
N SER A 43 0.43 -11.18 -12.11
CA SER A 43 1.84 -11.55 -12.05
C SER A 43 2.03 -12.96 -11.50
N LEU A 44 1.27 -13.35 -10.49
CA LEU A 44 1.24 -14.73 -10.00
C LEU A 44 0.70 -15.68 -11.08
N ASN A 45 -0.39 -15.31 -11.77
CA ASN A 45 -1.04 -16.15 -12.77
C ASN A 45 -0.21 -16.34 -14.05
N ARG A 46 0.77 -15.47 -14.31
CA ARG A 46 1.76 -15.66 -15.39
C ARG A 46 2.70 -16.84 -15.12
N LEU A 47 2.97 -17.16 -13.85
CA LEU A 47 3.88 -18.23 -13.46
C LEU A 47 3.18 -19.49 -12.95
N PHE A 48 2.01 -19.34 -12.34
CA PHE A 48 1.29 -20.38 -11.62
C PHE A 48 -0.18 -20.45 -12.04
N SER A 49 -0.84 -21.53 -11.67
CA SER A 49 -2.28 -21.65 -11.67
C SER A 49 -2.81 -21.07 -10.35
N VAL A 50 -3.41 -19.88 -10.40
CA VAL A 50 -3.77 -19.14 -9.17
C VAL A 50 -5.21 -19.38 -8.78
N LYS A 51 -5.43 -19.82 -7.54
CA LYS A 51 -6.73 -19.77 -6.87
C LYS A 51 -6.74 -18.64 -5.86
N LEU A 52 -7.57 -17.63 -6.14
CA LEU A 52 -7.71 -16.43 -5.30
C LEU A 52 -8.85 -16.62 -4.29
N PHE A 53 -8.53 -16.51 -3.02
CA PHE A 53 -9.48 -16.53 -1.91
C PHE A 53 -9.64 -15.10 -1.37
N ALA A 54 -10.81 -14.52 -1.54
CA ALA A 54 -11.10 -13.19 -1.00
C ALA A 54 -12.61 -13.01 -0.81
N SER A 55 -12.99 -12.03 0.02
CA SER A 55 -14.39 -11.62 0.12
C SER A 55 -14.66 -10.45 -0.82
N SER A 56 -15.73 -10.51 -1.57
CA SER A 56 -16.26 -9.40 -2.36
C SER A 56 -17.15 -8.48 -1.50
N ALA A 57 -17.55 -8.94 -0.32
CA ALA A 57 -18.39 -8.17 0.58
C ALA A 57 -17.64 -6.91 1.07
N GLY A 58 -18.28 -5.76 0.92
CA GLY A 58 -17.75 -4.49 1.39
C GLY A 58 -16.71 -3.82 0.48
N VAL A 59 -16.38 -4.37 -0.69
CA VAL A 59 -15.43 -3.76 -1.64
C VAL A 59 -15.87 -2.34 -1.98
N GLU A 60 -17.10 -2.16 -2.48
CA GLU A 60 -17.63 -0.84 -2.87
C GLU A 60 -17.86 0.09 -1.67
N SER A 61 -18.38 -0.43 -0.55
CA SER A 61 -18.59 0.37 0.67
C SER A 61 -17.27 0.84 1.30
N ASN A 62 -16.17 0.17 0.98
CA ASN A 62 -14.83 0.63 1.35
C ASN A 62 -14.19 1.53 0.29
N GLY A 63 -14.90 1.92 -0.77
CA GLY A 63 -14.41 2.83 -1.80
C GLY A 63 -13.45 2.21 -2.80
N PHE A 64 -13.56 0.90 -3.04
CA PHE A 64 -12.82 0.21 -4.09
C PHE A 64 -13.74 -0.12 -5.25
N SER A 65 -13.20 -0.17 -6.47
CA SER A 65 -13.93 -0.72 -7.62
C SER A 65 -13.95 -2.25 -7.53
N ARG A 66 -15.06 -2.82 -8.01
CA ARG A 66 -15.18 -4.27 -8.15
C ARG A 66 -14.64 -4.68 -9.51
N GLU A 67 -13.59 -5.48 -9.51
CA GLU A 67 -13.01 -6.05 -10.70
C GLU A 67 -13.07 -7.57 -10.63
N ASN A 68 -13.18 -8.21 -11.79
CA ASN A 68 -13.11 -9.66 -11.89
C ASN A 68 -11.64 -10.05 -12.11
N PRO A 69 -11.00 -10.70 -11.13
CA PRO A 69 -9.61 -11.09 -11.27
C PRO A 69 -9.42 -12.15 -12.36
N THR A 70 -8.40 -11.96 -13.19
CA THR A 70 -7.97 -12.98 -14.15
C THR A 70 -7.15 -14.04 -13.43
N CYS A 71 -7.81 -15.07 -12.92
CA CYS A 71 -7.18 -16.21 -12.21
C CYS A 71 -7.88 -17.51 -12.60
N GLU A 72 -7.31 -18.68 -12.25
CA GLU A 72 -7.93 -19.97 -12.54
C GLU A 72 -9.27 -20.13 -11.83
N GLU A 73 -9.32 -19.78 -10.55
CA GLU A 73 -10.52 -19.87 -9.72
C GLU A 73 -10.56 -18.71 -8.72
N PHE A 74 -11.67 -17.97 -8.72
CA PHE A 74 -12.00 -17.05 -7.64
C PHE A 74 -12.90 -17.76 -6.63
N VAL A 75 -12.40 -17.91 -5.40
CA VAL A 75 -13.12 -18.52 -4.29
C VAL A 75 -13.63 -17.41 -3.37
N GLU A 76 -14.93 -17.14 -3.47
CA GLU A 76 -15.59 -16.21 -2.53
C GLU A 76 -15.47 -16.76 -1.12
N THR A 77 -14.92 -15.96 -0.22
CA THR A 77 -14.73 -16.33 1.18
C THR A 77 -15.64 -15.53 2.09
N HIS A 78 -16.21 -16.19 3.10
CA HIS A 78 -17.02 -15.54 4.13
C HIS A 78 -16.20 -15.34 5.38
N ILE A 79 -16.02 -14.07 5.76
CA ILE A 79 -15.35 -13.71 7.01
C ILE A 79 -16.37 -13.80 8.14
N SER A 80 -16.15 -14.71 9.06
CA SER A 80 -16.98 -14.87 10.27
C SER A 80 -16.17 -14.56 11.51
N HIS A 81 -16.84 -13.98 12.52
CA HIS A 81 -16.26 -13.83 13.86
C HIS A 81 -16.39 -15.15 14.61
N VAL A 82 -15.29 -15.57 15.28
CA VAL A 82 -15.21 -16.84 16.01
C VAL A 82 -14.77 -16.54 17.42
N PHE A 83 -15.49 -17.06 18.42
CA PHE A 83 -15.24 -16.97 19.87
C PHE A 83 -15.31 -15.56 20.49
N SER A 84 -14.93 -14.49 19.82
CA SER A 84 -14.89 -13.13 20.37
C SER A 84 -14.94 -12.11 19.25
N PRO A 85 -15.52 -10.91 19.49
CA PRO A 85 -15.33 -9.79 18.56
C PRO A 85 -13.83 -9.54 18.39
N GLY A 86 -13.33 -9.70 17.16
CA GLY A 86 -11.92 -9.46 16.81
C GLY A 86 -11.12 -10.69 16.38
N ILE A 87 -11.63 -11.92 16.58
CA ILE A 87 -11.06 -13.12 15.96
C ILE A 87 -11.89 -13.48 14.72
N ASN A 88 -11.24 -13.48 13.57
CA ASN A 88 -11.85 -13.71 12.27
C ASN A 88 -11.47 -15.08 11.70
N MET A 89 -12.29 -15.61 10.84
CA MET A 89 -12.02 -16.84 10.09
C MET A 89 -12.57 -16.75 8.67
N GLN A 90 -11.73 -17.10 7.71
CA GLN A 90 -12.14 -17.42 6.34
C GLN A 90 -12.28 -18.94 6.25
N ARG A 91 -13.52 -19.45 6.33
CA ARG A 91 -13.79 -20.88 6.53
C ARG A 91 -13.30 -21.76 5.39
N GLU A 92 -13.37 -21.28 4.15
CA GLU A 92 -13.10 -22.05 2.93
C GLU A 92 -11.62 -22.40 2.77
N VAL A 93 -10.71 -21.54 3.28
CA VAL A 93 -9.27 -21.61 3.03
C VAL A 93 -8.65 -22.92 3.48
N VAL A 94 -8.83 -23.27 4.74
CA VAL A 94 -8.11 -24.42 5.35
C VAL A 94 -8.57 -25.75 4.78
N GLY A 95 -9.89 -25.91 4.62
CA GLY A 95 -10.46 -27.13 4.01
C GLY A 95 -9.94 -27.37 2.60
N ARG A 96 -9.76 -26.29 1.82
CA ARG A 96 -9.21 -26.37 0.46
C ARG A 96 -7.71 -26.70 0.48
N ILE A 97 -6.91 -26.12 1.40
CA ILE A 97 -5.48 -26.47 1.56
C ILE A 97 -5.34 -27.98 1.81
N VAL A 98 -6.10 -28.53 2.74
CA VAL A 98 -6.02 -29.95 3.08
C VAL A 98 -6.43 -30.86 1.92
N ARG A 99 -7.51 -30.52 1.22
CA ARG A 99 -8.06 -31.34 0.14
C ARG A 99 -7.23 -31.26 -1.14
N GLU A 100 -6.80 -30.06 -1.55
CA GLU A 100 -6.20 -29.81 -2.86
C GLU A 100 -4.67 -29.81 -2.86
N ARG A 101 -4.07 -29.64 -1.67
CA ARG A 101 -2.61 -29.65 -1.50
C ARG A 101 -1.88 -28.72 -2.49
N PRO A 102 -2.12 -27.40 -2.45
CA PRO A 102 -1.46 -26.49 -3.37
C PRO A 102 0.06 -26.54 -3.24
N ALA A 103 0.78 -26.17 -4.29
CA ALA A 103 2.23 -26.10 -4.27
C ALA A 103 2.76 -25.05 -3.27
N ALA A 104 2.02 -23.95 -3.09
CA ALA A 104 2.30 -22.94 -2.06
C ALA A 104 1.01 -22.18 -1.68
N VAL A 105 1.06 -21.52 -0.52
CA VAL A 105 0.03 -20.59 -0.05
C VAL A 105 0.69 -19.25 0.23
N LEU A 106 0.24 -18.19 -0.44
CA LEU A 106 0.58 -16.80 -0.12
C LEU A 106 -0.61 -16.16 0.62
N ILE A 107 -0.44 -15.82 1.88
CA ILE A 107 -1.52 -15.34 2.75
C ILE A 107 -1.19 -14.00 3.39
N PHE A 108 -2.20 -13.13 3.56
CA PHE A 108 -2.02 -11.86 4.27
C PHE A 108 -1.70 -12.06 5.76
N ALA A 109 -0.94 -11.12 6.31
CA ALA A 109 -0.45 -11.16 7.69
C ALA A 109 -1.40 -10.47 8.65
N ASP A 110 -2.43 -11.16 9.12
CA ASP A 110 -3.24 -10.68 10.24
C ASP A 110 -3.44 -11.80 11.26
N ILE A 111 -2.73 -11.69 12.37
CA ILE A 111 -2.76 -12.70 13.48
C ILE A 111 -4.13 -12.86 14.12
N ARG A 112 -5.08 -11.96 13.87
CA ARG A 112 -6.48 -12.07 14.31
C ARG A 112 -7.28 -13.06 13.47
N TYR A 113 -6.74 -13.53 12.36
CA TYR A 113 -7.41 -14.53 11.53
C TYR A 113 -6.99 -15.95 11.94
N LEU A 114 -7.94 -16.70 12.50
CA LEU A 114 -7.72 -18.11 12.84
C LEU A 114 -7.34 -18.94 11.61
N SER A 115 -7.86 -18.58 10.43
CA SER A 115 -7.48 -19.21 9.17
C SER A 115 -5.99 -19.08 8.83
N LEU A 116 -5.30 -17.98 9.24
CA LEU A 116 -3.84 -17.87 9.12
C LEU A 116 -3.14 -18.96 9.95
N TRP A 117 -3.49 -19.11 11.20
CA TRP A 117 -2.89 -20.08 12.10
C TRP A 117 -3.10 -21.52 11.63
N LEU A 118 -4.33 -21.83 11.22
CA LEU A 118 -4.65 -23.15 10.69
C LEU A 118 -3.95 -23.44 9.37
N ALA A 119 -3.80 -22.44 8.49
CA ALA A 119 -3.03 -22.57 7.25
C ALA A 119 -1.54 -22.83 7.52
N LEU A 120 -0.95 -22.14 8.50
CA LEU A 120 0.44 -22.37 8.93
C LEU A 120 0.65 -23.79 9.47
N MET A 121 -0.27 -24.25 10.33
CA MET A 121 -0.20 -25.60 10.90
C MET A 121 -0.40 -26.67 9.82
N ALA A 122 -1.38 -26.50 8.92
CA ALA A 122 -1.61 -27.42 7.82
C ALA A 122 -0.42 -27.45 6.86
N GLY A 123 0.13 -26.29 6.51
CA GLY A 123 1.32 -26.17 5.68
C GLY A 123 2.52 -26.91 6.27
N ARG A 124 2.74 -26.74 7.60
CA ARG A 124 3.82 -27.42 8.31
C ARG A 124 3.64 -28.94 8.32
N ALA A 125 2.40 -29.40 8.59
CA ALA A 125 2.08 -30.84 8.66
C ALA A 125 2.15 -31.52 7.29
N MET A 126 1.81 -30.80 6.22
CA MET A 126 1.73 -31.35 4.86
C MET A 126 2.95 -30.99 3.98
N SER A 127 3.96 -30.33 4.55
CA SER A 127 5.14 -29.83 3.83
C SER A 127 4.80 -28.86 2.66
N ILE A 128 3.72 -28.09 2.79
CA ILE A 128 3.32 -27.07 1.84
C ILE A 128 3.93 -25.72 2.29
N PRO A 129 4.70 -25.02 1.44
CA PRO A 129 5.20 -23.69 1.72
C PRO A 129 4.04 -22.72 1.98
N VAL A 130 4.08 -22.06 3.15
CA VAL A 130 3.16 -20.96 3.49
C VAL A 130 3.96 -19.69 3.68
N LEU A 131 3.72 -18.71 2.82
CA LEU A 131 4.34 -17.39 2.84
C LEU A 131 3.32 -16.38 3.38
N ILE A 132 3.78 -15.54 4.30
CA ILE A 132 2.96 -14.48 4.89
C ILE A 132 3.39 -13.14 4.30
N HIS A 133 2.44 -12.28 3.88
CA HIS A 133 2.74 -10.96 3.34
C HIS A 133 2.06 -9.87 4.17
N GLY A 134 2.82 -8.90 4.70
CA GLY A 134 2.23 -7.85 5.53
C GLY A 134 3.19 -6.81 6.11
N GLN A 135 2.59 -5.90 6.87
CA GLN A 135 3.28 -4.74 7.45
C GLN A 135 3.98 -4.99 8.80
N GLY A 136 3.95 -6.22 9.31
CA GLY A 136 4.54 -6.53 10.62
C GLY A 136 3.86 -5.80 11.77
N LEU A 137 4.67 -5.28 12.68
CA LEU A 137 4.24 -4.55 13.88
C LEU A 137 4.28 -3.03 13.70
N TYR A 138 4.39 -2.55 12.47
CA TYR A 138 4.64 -1.15 12.14
C TYR A 138 3.73 -0.12 12.86
N ARG A 139 2.44 -0.44 13.06
CA ARG A 139 1.46 0.50 13.65
C ARG A 139 1.42 0.55 15.18
N HIS A 140 2.35 -0.09 15.88
CA HIS A 140 2.29 -0.19 17.34
C HIS A 140 3.39 0.63 17.98
N GLU A 141 2.99 1.75 18.62
CA GLU A 141 3.88 2.78 19.10
C GLU A 141 4.55 2.51 20.44
N GLU A 142 3.88 1.92 21.39
CA GLU A 142 4.41 2.07 22.75
C GLU A 142 4.65 0.78 23.51
N ASP A 143 4.00 -0.27 23.20
CA ASP A 143 4.29 -1.60 23.74
C ASP A 143 3.66 -2.62 22.81
N VAL A 144 4.48 -3.20 21.97
CA VAL A 144 4.09 -4.47 21.38
C VAL A 144 3.93 -5.41 22.58
N GLY A 145 2.71 -5.52 23.09
CA GLY A 145 2.45 -6.36 24.25
C GLY A 145 3.09 -7.73 24.03
N LEU A 146 3.76 -8.26 25.04
CA LEU A 146 4.55 -9.51 24.95
C LEU A 146 3.83 -10.61 24.16
N ILE A 147 2.51 -10.72 24.35
CA ILE A 147 1.65 -11.70 23.66
C ILE A 147 1.66 -11.48 22.15
N ARG A 148 1.55 -10.23 21.69
CA ARG A 148 1.51 -9.91 20.27
C ARG A 148 2.86 -10.17 19.60
N GLY A 149 3.96 -9.78 20.25
CA GLY A 149 5.31 -10.09 19.78
C GLY A 149 5.53 -11.61 19.69
N LEU A 150 5.09 -12.36 20.71
CA LEU A 150 5.14 -13.83 20.71
C LEU A 150 4.32 -14.43 19.56
N CYS A 151 3.11 -13.93 19.30
CA CYS A 151 2.28 -14.39 18.18
C CYS A 151 3.00 -14.19 16.84
N TYR A 152 3.62 -13.02 16.58
CA TYR A 152 4.38 -12.81 15.36
C TYR A 152 5.60 -13.73 15.26
N ARG A 153 6.35 -13.94 16.37
CA ARG A 153 7.45 -14.90 16.39
C ARG A 153 7.01 -16.31 16.02
N ILE A 154 5.90 -16.77 16.56
CA ILE A 154 5.34 -18.10 16.26
C ILE A 154 4.89 -18.14 14.78
N ALA A 155 4.18 -17.13 14.29
CA ALA A 155 3.73 -17.08 12.92
C ALA A 155 4.91 -17.11 11.93
N VAL A 156 5.96 -16.32 12.17
CA VAL A 156 7.19 -16.33 11.37
C VAL A 156 7.93 -17.67 11.48
N ALA A 157 8.00 -18.27 12.68
CA ALA A 157 8.64 -19.58 12.89
C ALA A 157 7.93 -20.69 12.09
N LEU A 158 6.59 -20.69 12.06
CA LEU A 158 5.77 -21.67 11.35
C LEU A 158 5.75 -21.44 9.83
N SER A 159 5.86 -20.18 9.38
CA SER A 159 5.85 -19.84 7.95
C SER A 159 7.13 -20.31 7.26
N THR A 160 7.08 -20.44 5.95
CA THR A 160 8.29 -20.59 5.11
C THR A 160 9.09 -19.29 5.12
N GLN A 161 8.40 -18.17 4.83
CA GLN A 161 8.95 -16.81 4.88
C GLN A 161 7.86 -15.81 5.24
N TYR A 162 8.28 -14.69 5.83
CA TYR A 162 7.46 -13.51 6.01
C TYR A 162 7.93 -12.42 5.05
N ILE A 163 7.07 -11.99 4.15
CA ILE A 163 7.33 -10.96 3.16
C ILE A 163 6.88 -9.63 3.74
N CYS A 164 7.84 -8.81 4.11
CA CYS A 164 7.64 -7.51 4.74
C CYS A 164 7.28 -6.44 3.70
N TYR A 165 6.38 -5.53 4.04
CA TYR A 165 6.02 -4.40 3.19
C TYR A 165 7.20 -3.44 2.97
N THR A 166 8.01 -3.18 4.01
CA THR A 166 9.14 -2.25 3.98
C THR A 166 10.24 -2.73 4.92
N ASP A 167 11.41 -2.08 4.86
CA ASP A 167 12.47 -2.28 5.85
C ASP A 167 12.02 -1.94 7.28
N ALA A 168 11.17 -0.93 7.45
CA ALA A 168 10.59 -0.62 8.76
C ALA A 168 9.74 -1.78 9.30
N SER A 169 8.96 -2.43 8.43
CA SER A 169 8.21 -3.64 8.77
C SER A 169 9.13 -4.78 9.19
N LYS A 170 10.24 -4.99 8.47
CA LYS A 170 11.25 -5.99 8.80
C LYS A 170 11.87 -5.71 10.17
N ARG A 171 12.36 -4.48 10.39
CA ARG A 171 12.94 -4.09 11.69
C ARG A 171 11.95 -4.26 12.84
N SER A 172 10.66 -3.95 12.63
CA SER A 172 9.63 -4.15 13.67
C SER A 172 9.44 -5.61 14.09
N LEU A 173 9.65 -6.55 13.19
CA LEU A 173 9.60 -7.98 13.48
C LEU A 173 10.91 -8.46 14.12
N GLU A 174 12.05 -7.96 13.67
CA GLU A 174 13.35 -8.26 14.26
C GLU A 174 13.44 -7.79 15.71
N SER A 175 12.88 -6.63 16.05
CA SER A 175 12.86 -6.08 17.41
C SER A 175 12.13 -6.96 18.42
N VAL A 176 11.17 -7.78 17.98
CA VAL A 176 10.50 -8.76 18.83
C VAL A 176 11.12 -10.17 18.74
N GLY A 177 12.27 -10.32 18.08
CA GLY A 177 13.04 -11.55 18.01
C GLY A 177 12.61 -12.51 16.90
N CYS A 178 11.99 -12.02 15.82
CA CYS A 178 11.81 -12.84 14.62
C CYS A 178 13.16 -13.06 13.92
N PRO A 179 13.43 -14.27 13.40
CA PRO A 179 14.71 -14.55 12.74
C PRO A 179 14.80 -13.84 11.38
N SER A 180 15.84 -12.99 11.20
CA SER A 180 16.06 -12.21 9.98
C SER A 180 16.09 -13.03 8.70
N GLY A 181 16.63 -14.26 8.74
CA GLY A 181 16.70 -15.17 7.58
C GLY A 181 15.33 -15.65 7.06
N LYS A 182 14.25 -15.40 7.80
CA LYS A 182 12.87 -15.65 7.36
C LYS A 182 12.12 -14.41 6.91
N LEU A 183 12.76 -13.24 6.98
CA LEU A 183 12.16 -11.94 6.67
C LEU A 183 12.72 -11.42 5.35
N ILE A 184 11.85 -11.22 4.37
CA ILE A 184 12.20 -10.64 3.06
C ILE A 184 11.43 -9.35 2.88
N VAL A 185 12.05 -8.30 2.34
CA VAL A 185 11.37 -7.06 1.99
C VAL A 185 10.98 -7.11 0.50
N ALA A 186 9.72 -6.79 0.20
CA ALA A 186 9.21 -6.74 -1.17
C ALA A 186 8.80 -5.33 -1.62
N ASP A 187 8.91 -4.33 -0.77
CA ASP A 187 8.47 -2.94 -0.99
C ASP A 187 7.01 -2.85 -1.43
N ASN A 188 6.11 -2.64 -0.46
CA ASN A 188 4.69 -2.55 -0.76
C ASN A 188 4.42 -1.36 -1.69
N SER A 189 3.95 -1.67 -2.88
CA SER A 189 3.71 -0.69 -3.93
C SER A 189 2.40 -0.98 -4.68
N LEU A 190 2.04 -0.10 -5.57
CA LEU A 190 0.95 -0.29 -6.53
C LEU A 190 1.42 0.15 -7.92
N THR A 191 0.83 -0.41 -8.95
CA THR A 191 1.05 0.02 -10.33
C THR A 191 0.11 1.18 -10.64
N VAL A 192 0.66 2.28 -11.13
CA VAL A 192 -0.07 3.42 -11.69
C VAL A 192 -0.09 3.24 -13.20
N GLU A 193 -1.27 3.04 -13.78
CA GLU A 193 -1.40 2.74 -15.21
C GLU A 193 -1.03 3.94 -16.09
N HIS A 194 -1.35 5.14 -15.61
CA HIS A 194 -1.06 6.42 -16.29
C HIS A 194 -0.15 7.28 -15.43
N THR A 195 1.14 6.99 -15.44
CA THR A 195 2.14 7.83 -14.78
C THR A 195 2.25 9.18 -15.48
N VAL A 196 2.72 10.20 -14.76
CA VAL A 196 3.02 11.52 -15.29
C VAL A 196 4.53 11.68 -15.43
N ASP A 197 5.00 12.05 -16.63
CA ASP A 197 6.42 12.34 -16.83
C ASP A 197 6.82 13.58 -16.00
N PRO A 198 7.87 13.53 -15.19
CA PRO A 198 8.35 14.72 -14.46
C PRO A 198 8.69 15.90 -15.38
N ALA A 199 9.02 15.68 -16.65
CA ALA A 199 9.23 16.75 -17.62
C ALA A 199 7.96 17.57 -17.90
N GLU A 200 6.77 17.01 -17.65
CA GLU A 200 5.49 17.74 -17.74
C GLU A 200 5.26 18.71 -16.55
N LYS A 201 6.11 18.65 -15.50
CA LYS A 201 6.01 19.53 -14.33
C LYS A 201 6.84 20.79 -14.51
N THR A 202 6.19 21.93 -14.40
CA THR A 202 6.84 23.25 -14.54
C THR A 202 7.37 23.79 -13.21
N GLY A 203 6.88 23.24 -12.09
CA GLY A 203 7.11 23.73 -10.73
C GLY A 203 6.34 25.02 -10.40
N LYS A 204 5.42 25.45 -11.27
CA LYS A 204 4.57 26.63 -11.12
C LYS A 204 3.08 26.28 -11.03
N GLU A 205 2.75 24.98 -10.98
CA GLU A 205 1.38 24.53 -10.81
C GLU A 205 0.77 25.10 -9.54
N THR A 206 -0.52 25.39 -9.58
CA THR A 206 -1.26 26.00 -8.45
C THR A 206 -2.16 25.01 -7.73
N GLY A 207 -2.18 23.74 -8.15
CA GLY A 207 -3.00 22.71 -7.54
C GLY A 207 -2.30 21.96 -6.40
N ILE A 208 -3.09 21.51 -5.45
CA ILE A 208 -2.76 20.48 -4.45
C ILE A 208 -3.68 19.30 -4.71
N LEU A 209 -3.17 18.09 -4.83
CA LEU A 209 -3.97 16.89 -5.00
C LEU A 209 -4.11 16.13 -3.66
N PHE A 210 -5.34 15.95 -3.21
CA PHE A 210 -5.67 14.86 -2.28
C PHE A 210 -6.20 13.68 -3.10
N LEU A 211 -5.60 12.51 -2.91
CA LEU A 211 -6.02 11.27 -3.57
C LEU A 211 -6.20 10.17 -2.54
N GLY A 212 -7.45 9.75 -2.29
CA GLY A 212 -7.72 8.68 -1.35
C GLY A 212 -9.13 8.67 -0.78
N ARG A 213 -9.37 7.78 0.16
CA ARG A 213 -10.67 7.63 0.80
C ARG A 213 -10.95 8.75 1.80
N LEU A 214 -12.19 9.29 1.74
CA LEU A 214 -12.67 10.29 2.69
C LEU A 214 -13.18 9.59 3.97
N ARG A 215 -12.28 9.45 4.94
CA ARG A 215 -12.50 8.83 6.25
C ARG A 215 -12.15 9.85 7.35
N ASP A 216 -12.52 9.59 8.60
CA ASP A 216 -12.13 10.45 9.73
C ASP A 216 -10.62 10.64 9.80
N ASP A 217 -9.89 9.53 9.73
CA ASP A 217 -8.44 9.51 9.85
C ASP A 217 -7.70 10.03 8.60
N SER A 218 -8.41 10.38 7.51
CA SER A 218 -7.83 11.07 6.35
C SER A 218 -7.59 12.55 6.58
N ASN A 219 -8.25 13.13 7.59
CA ASN A 219 -8.10 14.52 8.06
C ASN A 219 -8.21 15.60 6.97
N VAL A 220 -9.07 15.36 5.96
CA VAL A 220 -9.23 16.25 4.80
C VAL A 220 -9.73 17.65 5.21
N GLY A 221 -10.53 17.75 6.27
CA GLY A 221 -10.97 19.04 6.81
C GLY A 221 -9.79 19.95 7.15
N ALA A 222 -8.77 19.41 7.82
CA ALA A 222 -7.56 20.16 8.14
C ALA A 222 -6.83 20.68 6.89
N LEU A 223 -6.81 19.90 5.80
CA LEU A 223 -6.22 20.34 4.54
C LEU A 223 -7.02 21.50 3.92
N ILE A 224 -8.34 21.39 3.91
CA ILE A 224 -9.20 22.44 3.37
C ILE A 224 -8.97 23.75 4.16
N GLU A 225 -8.93 23.67 5.48
CA GLU A 225 -8.69 24.84 6.34
C GLU A 225 -7.28 25.43 6.14
N ALA A 226 -6.26 24.58 6.05
CA ALA A 226 -4.87 25.02 5.81
C ALA A 226 -4.75 25.73 4.46
N VAL A 227 -5.34 25.20 3.40
CA VAL A 227 -5.36 25.84 2.06
C VAL A 227 -6.14 27.16 2.12
N GLY A 228 -7.26 27.22 2.85
CA GLY A 228 -8.03 28.46 3.04
C GLY A 228 -7.20 29.57 3.66
N ARG A 229 -6.32 29.27 4.63
CA ARG A 229 -5.39 30.25 5.22
C ARG A 229 -4.41 30.81 4.20
N LEU A 230 -3.81 29.92 3.37
CA LEU A 230 -2.89 30.37 2.32
C LEU A 230 -3.61 31.24 1.26
N ARG A 231 -4.84 30.90 0.94
CA ARG A 231 -5.68 31.72 0.03
C ARG A 231 -5.90 33.13 0.57
N SER A 232 -6.11 33.28 1.88
CA SER A 232 -6.27 34.59 2.52
C SER A 232 -4.98 35.43 2.52
N GLU A 233 -3.84 34.82 2.25
CA GLU A 233 -2.52 35.45 2.08
C GLU A 233 -2.20 35.74 0.61
N ASP A 234 -3.21 35.79 -0.26
CA ASP A 234 -3.11 36.09 -1.71
C ASP A 234 -2.41 34.99 -2.55
N HIS A 235 -2.33 33.76 -2.04
CA HIS A 235 -1.81 32.64 -2.81
C HIS A 235 -2.88 32.03 -3.74
N GLN A 236 -2.59 31.93 -5.02
CA GLN A 236 -3.45 31.28 -5.99
C GLN A 236 -3.32 29.74 -5.86
N ILE A 237 -4.14 29.12 -5.01
CA ILE A 237 -4.11 27.67 -4.75
C ILE A 237 -5.48 27.06 -5.01
N THR A 238 -5.50 25.93 -5.71
CA THR A 238 -6.68 25.09 -5.89
C THR A 238 -6.47 23.74 -5.25
N LEU A 239 -7.41 23.29 -4.41
CA LEU A 239 -7.39 21.98 -3.81
C LEU A 239 -8.25 21.02 -4.64
N HIS A 240 -7.64 20.01 -5.23
CA HIS A 240 -8.29 18.95 -5.99
C HIS A 240 -8.53 17.75 -5.08
N LEU A 241 -9.80 17.44 -4.76
CA LEU A 241 -10.18 16.31 -3.91
C LEU A 241 -10.69 15.15 -4.76
N VAL A 242 -9.87 14.12 -4.91
CA VAL A 242 -10.20 12.88 -5.61
C VAL A 242 -10.40 11.76 -4.60
N GLY A 243 -11.62 11.26 -4.52
CA GLY A 243 -11.95 10.15 -3.66
C GLY A 243 -13.38 10.17 -3.13
N GLY A 244 -13.79 9.07 -2.56
CA GLY A 244 -15.09 8.88 -1.92
C GLY A 244 -14.95 8.27 -0.53
N GLY A 245 -16.07 8.09 0.16
CA GLY A 245 -16.09 7.46 1.47
C GLY A 245 -17.16 8.02 2.39
N LYS A 246 -17.30 7.41 3.56
CA LYS A 246 -18.39 7.68 4.51
C LYS A 246 -18.49 9.16 4.95
N HIS A 247 -17.34 9.84 5.02
CA HIS A 247 -17.27 11.25 5.45
C HIS A 247 -17.41 12.26 4.31
N GLY A 248 -17.45 11.82 3.04
CA GLY A 248 -17.53 12.71 1.88
C GLY A 248 -18.74 13.65 1.92
N ALA A 249 -19.92 13.13 2.25
CA ALA A 249 -21.14 13.94 2.34
C ALA A 249 -21.08 14.99 3.47
N GLN A 250 -20.49 14.65 4.61
CA GLN A 250 -20.29 15.57 5.72
C GLN A 250 -19.30 16.68 5.37
N LEU A 251 -18.14 16.31 4.80
CA LEU A 251 -17.14 17.28 4.36
C LEU A 251 -17.70 18.23 3.31
N LYS A 252 -18.48 17.72 2.35
CA LYS A 252 -19.09 18.54 1.32
C LYS A 252 -20.15 19.51 1.89
N ARG A 253 -20.87 19.12 2.95
CA ARG A 253 -21.79 20.05 3.65
C ARG A 253 -21.04 21.17 4.37
N LEU A 254 -19.89 20.88 4.98
CA LEU A 254 -19.10 21.84 5.75
C LEU A 254 -18.27 22.78 4.86
N TYR A 255 -17.79 22.29 3.74
CA TYR A 255 -16.76 22.97 2.93
C TYR A 255 -17.13 23.06 1.44
N GLY A 256 -18.32 22.64 1.03
CA GLY A 256 -18.70 22.54 -0.39
C GLY A 256 -18.80 23.88 -1.12
N GLU A 257 -18.99 24.99 -0.39
CA GLU A 257 -19.07 26.34 -0.93
C GLU A 257 -17.70 27.04 -1.07
N ARG A 258 -16.61 26.36 -0.71
CA ARG A 258 -15.26 26.91 -0.87
C ARG A 258 -14.85 26.91 -2.35
N ASP A 259 -14.68 28.08 -2.94
CA ASP A 259 -14.36 28.30 -4.36
C ASP A 259 -13.02 27.70 -4.79
N TYR A 260 -12.12 27.50 -3.85
CA TYR A 260 -10.80 26.91 -4.07
C TYR A 260 -10.77 25.38 -3.96
N VAL A 261 -11.92 24.72 -3.69
CA VAL A 261 -12.00 23.26 -3.56
C VAL A 261 -12.78 22.66 -4.71
N VAL A 262 -12.11 21.85 -5.51
CA VAL A 262 -12.72 21.08 -6.60
C VAL A 262 -12.98 19.65 -6.17
N TRP A 263 -14.24 19.27 -6.08
CA TRP A 263 -14.71 17.97 -5.65
C TRP A 263 -14.96 17.06 -6.85
N TYR A 264 -14.11 16.04 -7.04
CA TYR A 264 -14.28 15.07 -8.14
C TYR A 264 -15.10 13.84 -7.76
N GLY A 265 -15.23 13.55 -6.44
CA GLY A 265 -15.77 12.28 -5.98
C GLY A 265 -14.81 11.10 -6.25
N PRO A 266 -15.30 9.87 -6.19
CA PRO A 266 -14.48 8.70 -6.52
C PRO A 266 -14.18 8.70 -8.02
N VAL A 267 -12.89 8.68 -8.36
CA VAL A 267 -12.37 8.55 -9.74
C VAL A 267 -11.47 7.32 -9.77
N PHE A 268 -11.78 6.38 -10.65
CA PHE A 268 -11.00 5.15 -10.87
C PHE A 268 -10.29 5.15 -12.23
N ASP A 269 -10.64 6.10 -13.10
CA ASP A 269 -9.95 6.32 -14.37
C ASP A 269 -8.60 6.99 -14.12
N GLU A 270 -7.54 6.21 -14.24
CA GLU A 270 -6.15 6.63 -14.02
C GLU A 270 -5.74 7.75 -14.99
N SER A 271 -6.25 7.77 -16.23
CA SER A 271 -5.96 8.82 -17.19
C SER A 271 -6.49 10.18 -16.73
N ARG A 272 -7.68 10.18 -16.13
CA ARG A 272 -8.29 11.36 -15.51
C ARG A 272 -7.54 11.83 -14.27
N ILE A 273 -7.10 10.89 -13.43
CA ILE A 273 -6.27 11.20 -12.24
C ILE A 273 -4.96 11.85 -12.70
N ALA A 274 -4.30 11.30 -13.72
CA ALA A 274 -3.09 11.86 -14.31
C ALA A 274 -3.33 13.27 -14.87
N ALA A 275 -4.44 13.51 -15.56
CA ALA A 275 -4.80 14.83 -16.08
C ALA A 275 -5.00 15.87 -14.97
N ILE A 276 -5.64 15.49 -13.86
CA ILE A 276 -5.80 16.35 -12.68
C ILE A 276 -4.42 16.63 -12.04
N SER A 277 -3.60 15.60 -11.90
CA SER A 277 -2.30 15.72 -11.26
C SER A 277 -1.34 16.66 -11.98
N ARG A 278 -1.46 16.80 -13.32
CA ARG A 278 -0.65 17.76 -14.12
C ARG A 278 -0.86 19.20 -13.70
N GLN A 279 -2.01 19.54 -13.10
CA GLN A 279 -2.29 20.87 -12.58
C GLN A 279 -1.79 21.09 -11.16
N CYS A 280 -1.28 20.03 -10.52
CA CYS A 280 -0.93 20.03 -9.11
C CYS A 280 0.59 20.09 -8.92
N ARG A 281 1.01 20.93 -7.98
CA ARG A 281 2.41 21.11 -7.56
C ARG A 281 2.89 20.02 -6.62
N ILE A 282 2.00 19.58 -5.74
CA ILE A 282 2.24 18.53 -4.74
C ILE A 282 1.00 17.66 -4.56
N GLY A 283 1.22 16.46 -4.02
CA GLY A 283 0.17 15.69 -3.38
C GLY A 283 0.14 15.97 -1.88
N CYS A 284 -1.02 15.92 -1.24
CA CYS A 284 -1.12 16.05 0.22
C CYS A 284 -2.10 15.04 0.78
N TYR A 285 -1.63 14.24 1.75
CA TYR A 285 -2.48 13.35 2.54
C TYR A 285 -2.28 13.68 4.03
N PRO A 286 -3.12 14.54 4.62
CA PRO A 286 -2.85 15.12 5.95
C PRO A 286 -3.07 14.14 7.11
N GLY A 287 -3.77 13.06 6.90
CA GLY A 287 -4.05 12.05 7.92
C GLY A 287 -3.28 10.75 7.72
N ALA A 288 -3.91 9.64 8.09
CA ALA A 288 -3.32 8.31 8.02
C ALA A 288 -3.12 7.84 6.57
N ALA A 289 -2.01 8.21 5.96
CA ALA A 289 -1.63 7.84 4.60
C ALA A 289 -1.18 6.35 4.52
N GLY A 290 -1.08 5.86 3.31
CA GLY A 290 -0.61 4.53 2.94
C GLY A 290 -0.15 4.55 1.48
N LEU A 291 -0.65 3.64 0.66
CA LEU A 291 -0.32 3.52 -0.77
C LEU A 291 -0.62 4.77 -1.61
N SER A 292 -1.43 5.72 -1.10
CA SER A 292 -1.60 7.03 -1.75
C SER A 292 -0.28 7.76 -1.98
N VAL A 293 0.72 7.55 -1.10
CA VAL A 293 2.07 8.12 -1.28
C VAL A 293 2.74 7.55 -2.53
N VAL A 294 2.66 6.25 -2.74
CA VAL A 294 3.23 5.58 -3.92
C VAL A 294 2.49 6.02 -5.19
N HIS A 295 1.16 6.19 -5.11
CA HIS A 295 0.37 6.71 -6.22
C HIS A 295 0.82 8.13 -6.60
N MET A 296 0.99 9.02 -5.61
CA MET A 296 1.49 10.39 -5.83
C MET A 296 2.89 10.37 -6.47
N PHE A 297 3.78 9.47 -6.05
CA PHE A 297 5.09 9.30 -6.69
C PHE A 297 4.97 8.97 -8.19
N GLY A 298 4.07 8.05 -8.56
CA GLY A 298 3.83 7.70 -9.97
C GLY A 298 3.25 8.84 -10.80
N LEU A 299 2.56 9.79 -10.14
CA LEU A 299 2.03 11.00 -10.75
C LEU A 299 3.03 12.18 -10.77
N SER A 300 4.30 11.94 -10.43
CA SER A 300 5.33 12.98 -10.28
C SER A 300 4.90 14.09 -9.32
N LEU A 301 4.20 13.72 -8.24
CA LEU A 301 3.78 14.62 -7.19
C LEU A 301 4.56 14.31 -5.91
N PRO A 302 5.43 15.22 -5.44
CA PRO A 302 6.01 15.09 -4.11
C PRO A 302 4.89 15.07 -3.06
N PRO A 303 4.74 13.97 -2.28
CA PRO A 303 3.71 13.92 -1.24
C PRO A 303 4.09 14.76 -0.02
N LEU A 304 3.10 15.42 0.57
CA LEU A 304 3.16 16.04 1.88
C LEU A 304 2.31 15.22 2.84
N VAL A 305 2.93 14.69 3.88
CA VAL A 305 2.32 13.84 4.91
C VAL A 305 2.78 14.30 6.30
N HIS A 306 2.17 13.81 7.37
CA HIS A 306 2.66 14.11 8.72
C HIS A 306 3.88 13.27 9.11
N ASP A 307 4.61 13.70 10.12
CA ASP A 307 5.89 13.11 10.58
C ASP A 307 5.73 11.91 11.54
N GLU A 308 4.57 11.70 12.14
CA GLU A 308 4.33 10.57 13.05
C GLU A 308 4.11 9.27 12.26
N MET A 309 5.21 8.57 11.93
CA MET A 309 5.18 7.41 11.04
C MET A 309 4.19 6.32 11.49
N GLN A 310 4.11 6.01 12.77
CA GLN A 310 3.24 4.94 13.30
C GLN A 310 1.74 5.28 13.26
N ARG A 311 1.38 6.56 13.09
CA ARG A 311 -0.02 7.01 12.95
C ARG A 311 -0.55 6.87 11.52
N HIS A 312 0.30 6.55 10.58
CA HIS A 312 -0.12 6.24 9.22
C HIS A 312 -0.81 4.87 9.12
N MET A 313 -1.59 4.68 8.05
CA MET A 313 -2.29 3.40 7.83
C MET A 313 -1.34 2.26 7.50
N GLY A 314 -0.27 2.57 6.77
CA GLY A 314 0.76 1.64 6.35
C GLY A 314 2.14 2.28 6.42
N PRO A 315 3.20 1.53 6.17
CA PRO A 315 4.58 2.01 6.26
C PRO A 315 5.06 2.81 5.05
N GLU A 316 4.23 2.98 4.02
CA GLU A 316 4.61 3.60 2.74
C GLU A 316 5.01 5.08 2.88
N PRO A 317 4.48 5.89 3.83
CA PRO A 317 5.02 7.23 4.09
C PRO A 317 6.51 7.25 4.47
N GLY A 318 7.05 6.13 4.94
CA GLY A 318 8.49 5.96 5.16
C GLY A 318 9.34 5.94 3.88
N TYR A 319 8.74 5.93 2.69
CA TYR A 319 9.44 6.13 1.42
C TYR A 319 9.69 7.60 1.09
N VAL A 320 9.04 8.52 1.82
CA VAL A 320 9.24 9.96 1.65
C VAL A 320 10.58 10.36 2.24
N GLU A 321 11.36 11.13 1.48
CA GLU A 321 12.63 11.73 1.88
C GLU A 321 12.43 13.25 1.89
N GLU A 322 12.51 13.85 3.11
CA GLU A 322 12.26 15.29 3.33
C GLU A 322 13.06 16.18 2.38
N GLY A 323 12.35 17.06 1.68
CA GLY A 323 12.95 18.02 0.74
C GLY A 323 13.44 17.40 -0.57
N SER A 324 13.47 16.08 -0.69
CA SER A 324 13.86 15.35 -1.91
C SER A 324 12.64 14.77 -2.63
N THR A 325 12.08 13.68 -2.13
CA THR A 325 10.94 13.03 -2.78
C THR A 325 9.59 13.54 -2.29
N GLY A 326 9.54 14.29 -1.18
CA GLY A 326 8.33 14.85 -0.58
C GLY A 326 8.64 15.66 0.68
N PHE A 327 7.60 15.87 1.50
CA PHE A 327 7.67 16.75 2.64
C PHE A 327 6.92 16.20 3.84
N PHE A 328 7.40 16.56 5.05
CA PHE A 328 6.70 16.27 6.29
C PHE A 328 6.19 17.55 6.96
N TYR A 329 5.06 17.45 7.64
CA TYR A 329 4.60 18.48 8.56
C TYR A 329 4.44 17.90 9.98
N PRO A 330 4.71 18.68 11.04
CA PRO A 330 4.50 18.24 12.42
C PRO A 330 3.03 18.01 12.71
N ARG A 331 2.63 16.76 12.97
CA ARG A 331 1.22 16.39 13.19
C ARG A 331 0.62 17.09 14.41
N GLU A 332 1.37 17.20 15.50
CA GLU A 332 0.92 17.84 16.74
C GLU A 332 0.46 19.29 16.54
N GLY A 333 1.06 20.03 15.59
CA GLY A 333 0.67 21.41 15.27
C GLY A 333 -0.60 21.53 14.45
N GLY A 334 -1.25 20.43 14.05
CA GLY A 334 -2.54 20.39 13.37
C GLY A 334 -2.60 21.25 12.10
N VAL A 335 -3.71 22.00 11.95
CA VAL A 335 -3.94 22.88 10.78
C VAL A 335 -2.86 23.94 10.62
N GLU A 336 -2.36 24.50 11.74
CA GLU A 336 -1.35 25.55 11.71
C GLU A 336 -0.02 25.03 11.14
N ALA A 337 0.46 23.90 11.64
CA ALA A 337 1.70 23.29 11.16
C ALA A 337 1.57 22.86 9.68
N LEU A 338 0.42 22.32 9.29
CA LEU A 338 0.14 21.98 7.89
C LEU A 338 0.17 23.23 7.01
N ALA A 339 -0.50 24.34 7.42
CA ALA A 339 -0.49 25.60 6.69
C ALA A 339 0.93 26.18 6.57
N ASN A 340 1.71 26.16 7.66
CA ASN A 340 3.08 26.65 7.65
C ASN A 340 3.97 25.83 6.71
N THR A 341 3.81 24.51 6.69
CA THR A 341 4.55 23.65 5.77
C THR A 341 4.11 23.86 4.33
N LEU A 342 2.83 23.99 4.06
CA LEU A 342 2.32 24.33 2.74
C LEU A 342 2.86 25.66 2.26
N ARG A 343 2.89 26.70 3.11
CA ARG A 343 3.49 28.01 2.79
C ARG A 343 4.97 27.89 2.41
N ARG A 344 5.75 27.15 3.20
CA ARG A 344 7.16 26.86 2.91
C ARG A 344 7.33 26.22 1.55
N VAL A 345 6.55 25.17 1.25
CA VAL A 345 6.62 24.45 -0.03
C VAL A 345 6.15 25.34 -1.19
N TRP A 346 5.16 26.18 -0.96
CA TRP A 346 4.61 27.09 -1.99
C TRP A 346 5.60 28.16 -2.42
N THR A 347 6.45 28.62 -1.50
CA THR A 347 7.49 29.63 -1.78
C THR A 347 8.79 29.05 -2.34
N MET A 348 8.91 27.72 -2.46
CA MET A 348 10.10 27.10 -3.06
C MET A 348 10.25 27.48 -4.55
N PRO A 349 11.49 27.64 -5.03
CA PRO A 349 11.75 27.91 -6.44
C PRO A 349 11.19 26.81 -7.34
N PRO A 350 10.71 27.15 -8.56
CA PRO A 350 10.21 26.17 -9.52
C PRO A 350 11.19 25.04 -9.81
N ASP A 351 12.50 25.32 -9.88
CA ASP A 351 13.52 24.32 -10.13
C ASP A 351 13.63 23.29 -9.01
N THR A 352 13.52 23.75 -7.75
CA THR A 352 13.47 22.85 -6.59
C THR A 352 12.26 21.93 -6.65
N MET A 353 11.10 22.45 -7.04
CA MET A 353 9.90 21.65 -7.16
C MET A 353 9.94 20.66 -8.35
N ARG A 354 10.55 21.05 -9.47
CA ARG A 354 10.80 20.12 -10.58
C ARG A 354 11.74 18.99 -10.16
N ALA A 355 12.80 19.32 -9.43
CA ALA A 355 13.73 18.31 -8.91
C ALA A 355 13.03 17.34 -7.95
N ALA A 356 12.17 17.84 -7.07
CA ALA A 356 11.38 17.01 -6.17
C ALA A 356 10.37 16.10 -6.93
N ALA A 357 9.72 16.62 -7.97
CA ALA A 357 8.83 15.83 -8.82
C ALA A 357 9.59 14.69 -9.55
N ALA A 358 10.78 14.98 -10.07
CA ALA A 358 11.65 13.99 -10.70
C ALA A 358 12.13 12.93 -9.70
N ALA A 359 12.50 13.34 -8.49
CA ALA A 359 12.92 12.42 -7.42
C ALA A 359 11.74 11.53 -6.96
N ALA A 360 10.53 12.09 -6.81
CA ALA A 360 9.31 11.35 -6.51
C ALA A 360 9.04 10.27 -7.57
N HIS A 361 9.10 10.63 -8.85
CA HIS A 361 8.92 9.68 -9.96
C HIS A 361 10.01 8.59 -9.96
N SER A 362 11.26 8.96 -9.74
CA SER A 362 12.37 8.01 -9.63
C SER A 362 12.15 7.01 -8.48
N LYS A 363 11.64 7.49 -7.34
CA LYS A 363 11.25 6.61 -6.21
C LYS A 363 10.16 5.64 -6.63
N TYR A 364 9.12 6.09 -7.35
CA TYR A 364 8.10 5.19 -7.90
C TYR A 364 8.71 4.10 -8.78
N GLN A 365 9.60 4.47 -9.70
CA GLN A 365 10.29 3.51 -10.56
C GLN A 365 11.10 2.48 -9.76
N GLN A 366 11.84 2.91 -8.75
CA GLN A 366 12.59 2.02 -7.86
C GLN A 366 11.68 1.00 -7.16
N LEU A 367 10.54 1.46 -6.63
CA LEU A 367 9.58 0.61 -5.93
C LEU A 367 8.87 -0.40 -6.86
N ASN A 368 8.73 -0.07 -8.15
CA ASN A 368 8.00 -0.85 -9.14
C ASN A 368 8.87 -1.50 -10.23
N SER A 369 10.18 -1.56 -10.06
CA SER A 369 11.10 -2.25 -10.97
C SER A 369 11.94 -3.30 -10.22
N PRO A 370 11.42 -4.54 -10.13
CA PRO A 370 10.18 -5.09 -10.66
C PRO A 370 8.95 -4.69 -9.82
N THR A 371 7.74 -4.86 -10.39
CA THR A 371 6.47 -4.62 -9.69
C THR A 371 6.31 -5.53 -8.47
N LEU A 372 5.45 -5.14 -7.52
CA LEU A 372 5.16 -5.94 -6.32
C LEU A 372 4.73 -7.36 -6.69
N GLY A 373 3.83 -7.51 -7.65
CA GLY A 373 3.36 -8.84 -8.07
C GLY A 373 4.46 -9.71 -8.61
N ARG A 374 5.38 -9.15 -9.40
CA ARG A 374 6.58 -9.88 -9.89
C ARG A 374 7.49 -10.29 -8.74
N LYS A 375 7.77 -9.39 -7.78
CA LYS A 375 8.56 -9.72 -6.57
C LYS A 375 7.92 -10.89 -5.82
N LEU A 376 6.61 -10.81 -5.56
CA LEU A 376 5.88 -11.87 -4.86
C LEU A 376 5.89 -13.19 -5.61
N ALA A 377 5.69 -13.16 -6.94
CA ALA A 377 5.69 -14.36 -7.78
C ALA A 377 7.07 -15.04 -7.76
N GLU A 378 8.16 -14.28 -7.81
CA GLU A 378 9.52 -14.81 -7.73
C GLU A 378 9.85 -15.38 -6.35
N ILE A 379 9.41 -14.72 -5.26
CA ILE A 379 9.58 -15.23 -3.89
C ILE A 379 8.81 -16.55 -3.72
N VAL A 380 7.58 -16.63 -4.23
CA VAL A 380 6.81 -17.89 -4.24
C VAL A 380 7.56 -18.95 -5.02
N ARG A 381 8.05 -18.66 -6.23
CA ARG A 381 8.82 -19.59 -7.06
C ARG A 381 10.06 -20.12 -6.33
N ALA A 382 10.81 -19.24 -5.69
CA ALA A 382 12.01 -19.61 -4.94
C ALA A 382 11.71 -20.48 -3.70
N SER A 383 10.48 -20.41 -3.16
CA SER A 383 10.05 -21.21 -2.01
C SER A 383 9.63 -22.64 -2.38
N LEU A 384 9.37 -22.88 -3.67
CA LEU A 384 8.99 -24.19 -4.17
C LEU A 384 10.24 -25.06 -4.31
N LYS A 385 10.21 -26.26 -3.74
CA LYS A 385 11.27 -27.23 -3.95
C LYS A 385 11.32 -27.64 -5.43
N PRO A 386 12.51 -27.87 -5.99
CA PRO A 386 12.64 -28.41 -7.35
C PRO A 386 11.94 -29.76 -7.53
#